data_a902e7f58f303718dc0ca9827f6d7892
#
_entry.id   a902e7f58f303718dc0ca9827f6d7892
#
_cell.length_a   1.000
_cell.length_b   1.000
_cell.length_c   1.000
_cell.angle_alpha   90.00
_cell.angle_beta   90.00
_cell.angle_gamma   90.00
#
_symmetry.space_group_name_H-M   'P 1'
#
loop_
_entity.id
_entity.type
_entity.pdbx_description
1 polymer ?
#
loop_
_entity_poly.entity_id
_entity_poly.type
_entity_poly.pdbx_seq_one_letter_code
_entity_poly.pdbx_strand_id
1 'polypeptide(L)' 'MSEDKIVYRGVVTQCLPNTIFKIKLENDHEVIGHLSGKMRRFKIRVLRNDRVDVEMSAYDLTKGRIVHRYK' A
#
# COMPACT_ATOMS: atom_id res chain seq x y z
N MET A 1 15.26 6.40 -15.73
CA MET A 1 15.00 5.96 -15.65
C MET A 1 14.40 5.12 -15.24
N SER A 2 14.41 4.32 -15.22
CA SER A 2 13.55 3.65 -14.87
C SER A 2 13.50 3.20 -13.62
N GLU A 3 12.57 3.30 -12.96
CA GLU A 3 12.45 2.83 -11.79
C GLU A 3 11.85 1.59 -11.84
N ASP A 4 12.25 0.58 -11.30
CA ASP A 4 11.68 -0.75 -11.30
C ASP A 4 10.61 -0.81 -10.24
N LYS A 5 9.54 -0.09 -10.46
CA LYS A 5 8.43 -0.07 -9.54
C LYS A 5 7.29 -0.90 -10.07
N ILE A 6 6.65 -1.64 -9.20
CA ILE A 6 5.55 -2.52 -9.55
C ILE A 6 4.36 -2.13 -8.71
N VAL A 7 3.18 -2.05 -9.31
CA VAL A 7 1.96 -1.72 -8.58
C VAL A 7 1.10 -2.97 -8.48
N TYR A 8 0.75 -3.36 -7.27
CA TYR A 8 -0.14 -4.49 -7.03
C TYR A 8 -1.40 -4.00 -6.34
N ARG A 9 -2.50 -4.65 -6.62
CA ARG A 9 -3.73 -4.39 -5.90
C ARG A 9 -3.78 -5.30 -4.68
N GLY A 10 -4.25 -4.77 -3.58
CA GLY A 10 -4.37 -5.56 -2.36
C GLY A 10 -5.48 -5.06 -1.47
N VAL A 11 -5.66 -5.76 -0.36
CA VAL A 11 -6.67 -5.41 0.63
C VAL A 11 -5.98 -5.19 1.96
N VAL A 12 -6.33 -4.10 2.63
CA VAL A 12 -5.77 -3.79 3.95
C VAL A 12 -6.34 -4.78 4.95
N THR A 13 -5.48 -5.55 5.60
CA THR A 13 -5.93 -6.54 6.57
C THR A 13 -5.80 -6.02 7.99
N GLN A 14 -4.93 -5.04 8.23
CA GLN A 14 -4.76 -4.51 9.57
C GLN A 14 -4.20 -3.09 9.49
N CYS A 15 -4.71 -2.21 10.35
CA CYS A 15 -4.19 -0.86 10.46
C CYS A 15 -3.29 -0.80 11.68
N LEU A 16 -2.06 -0.36 11.48
CA LEU A 16 -1.06 -0.26 12.54
C LEU A 16 -0.81 1.21 12.85
N PRO A 17 -0.15 1.51 13.97
CA PRO A 17 0.14 2.90 14.31
C PRO A 17 1.03 3.58 13.27
N ASN A 18 1.02 4.90 13.28
CA ASN A 18 1.91 5.71 12.45
C ASN A 18 1.65 5.57 10.95
N THR A 19 0.39 5.40 10.58
CA THR A 19 -0.05 5.29 9.17
C THR A 19 0.63 4.14 8.45
N ILE A 20 0.83 3.03 9.15
CA ILE A 20 1.38 1.80 8.59
C ILE A 20 0.25 0.78 8.50
N PHE A 21 0.25 -0.01 7.44
CA PHE A 21 -0.82 -0.97 7.20
C PHE A 21 -0.27 -2.31 6.75
N LYS A 22 -0.93 -3.38 7.15
CA LYS A 22 -0.66 -4.69 6.60
C LYS A 22 -1.61 -4.89 5.44
N ILE A 23 -1.08 -5.29 4.29
CA ILE A 23 -1.85 -5.43 3.08
C ILE A 23 -1.59 -6.79 2.47
N LYS A 24 -2.68 -7.50 2.12
CA LYS A 24 -2.56 -8.77 1.45
C LYS A 24 -2.80 -8.53 -0.03
N LEU A 25 -1.80 -8.83 -0.84
CA LEU A 25 -1.86 -8.60 -2.28
C LEU A 25 -2.65 -9.71 -2.98
N GLU A 26 -3.01 -9.48 -4.23
CA GLU A 26 -3.76 -10.44 -4.99
C GLU A 26 -3.07 -11.79 -5.13
N ASN A 27 -1.75 -11.81 -5.06
CA ASN A 27 -1.00 -13.06 -5.15
C ASN A 27 -0.78 -13.70 -3.79
N ASP A 28 -1.59 -13.31 -2.79
CA ASP A 28 -1.51 -13.81 -1.42
C ASP A 28 -0.23 -13.39 -0.69
N HIS A 29 0.56 -12.53 -1.27
CA HIS A 29 1.77 -12.03 -0.62
C HIS A 29 1.39 -10.89 0.33
N GLU A 30 1.93 -10.91 1.55
CA GLU A 30 1.61 -9.90 2.53
C GLU A 30 2.73 -8.88 2.60
N VAL A 31 2.40 -7.60 2.58
CA VAL A 31 3.40 -6.55 2.64
C VAL A 31 3.01 -5.52 3.69
N ILE A 32 3.99 -4.75 4.12
CA ILE A 32 3.76 -3.62 5.01
C ILE A 32 3.75 -2.37 4.12
N GLY A 33 2.66 -1.61 4.20
CA GLY A 33 2.52 -0.41 3.39
C GLY A 33 2.36 0.83 4.24
N HIS A 34 2.70 1.97 3.65
CA HIS A 34 2.47 3.25 4.29
C HIS A 34 1.84 4.18 3.26
N LEU A 35 1.23 5.27 3.73
CA LEU A 35 0.57 6.19 2.82
C LEU A 35 1.60 6.97 2.00
N SER A 36 1.28 7.21 0.73
CA SER A 36 2.11 8.07 -0.08
C SER A 36 2.01 9.50 0.45
N GLY A 37 2.94 10.34 0.07
CA GLY A 37 2.91 11.74 0.49
C GLY A 37 1.64 12.44 0.03
N LYS A 38 1.16 12.09 -1.17
CA LYS A 38 -0.05 12.69 -1.70
C LYS A 38 -1.27 12.31 -0.86
N MET A 39 -1.40 11.04 -0.50
CA MET A 39 -2.54 10.60 0.29
C MET A 39 -2.50 11.19 1.70
N ARG A 40 -1.30 11.32 2.26
CA ARG A 40 -1.14 11.92 3.57
C ARG A 40 -1.49 13.42 3.51
N ARG A 41 -1.08 14.09 2.44
CA ARG A 41 -1.35 15.50 2.27
C ARG A 41 -2.84 15.79 2.17
N PHE A 42 -3.59 14.95 1.47
CA PHE A 42 -5.02 15.14 1.31
C PHE A 42 -5.83 14.42 2.39
N LYS A 43 -5.15 13.91 3.41
CA LYS A 43 -5.80 13.28 4.57
C LYS A 43 -6.75 12.17 4.17
N ILE A 44 -6.37 11.40 3.18
CA ILE A 44 -7.16 10.26 2.73
C ILE A 44 -7.06 9.17 3.79
N ARG A 45 -8.21 8.73 4.29
CA ARG A 45 -8.24 7.72 5.33
C ARG A 45 -8.34 6.34 4.73
N VAL A 46 -7.49 5.41 5.18
CA VAL A 46 -7.50 4.03 4.75
C VAL A 46 -7.91 3.18 5.94
N LEU A 47 -8.90 2.31 5.73
CA LEU A 47 -9.42 1.47 6.80
C LEU A 47 -9.20 0.01 6.47
N ARG A 48 -9.39 -0.86 7.48
CA ARG A 48 -9.29 -2.29 7.29
C ARG A 48 -10.34 -2.72 6.26
N ASN A 49 -9.96 -3.65 5.41
CA ASN A 49 -10.77 -4.17 4.31
C ASN A 49 -10.90 -3.24 3.11
N ASP A 50 -10.22 -2.09 3.13
CA ASP A 50 -10.21 -1.23 1.96
C ASP A 50 -9.32 -1.83 0.89
N ARG A 51 -9.71 -1.65 -0.36
CA ARG A 51 -8.88 -2.07 -1.48
C ARG A 51 -7.97 -0.93 -1.87
N VAL A 52 -6.73 -1.24 -2.07
CA VAL A 52 -5.72 -0.22 -2.37
C VAL A 52 -4.75 -0.71 -3.43
N ASP A 53 -4.10 0.24 -4.09
CA ASP A 53 -2.99 -0.06 -4.96
C ASP A 53 -1.73 0.25 -4.18
N VAL A 54 -0.79 -0.69 -4.21
CA VAL A 54 0.47 -0.57 -3.49
C VAL A 54 1.61 -0.56 -4.49
N GLU A 55 2.43 0.49 -4.43
CA GLU A 55 3.61 0.60 -5.29
C GLU A 55 4.79 0.08 -4.52
N MET A 56 5.51 -0.86 -5.11
CA MET A 56 6.66 -1.48 -4.48
C MET A 56 7.86 -1.45 -5.41
N SER A 57 9.04 -1.46 -4.81
CA SER A 57 10.26 -1.61 -5.58
C SER A 57 10.45 -3.08 -5.94
N ALA A 58 10.90 -3.36 -7.15
CA ALA A 58 11.22 -4.72 -7.54
C ALA A 58 12.35 -5.30 -6.69
N TYR A 59 13.09 -4.43 -6.01
CA TYR A 59 14.22 -4.87 -5.17
C TYR A 59 13.79 -5.17 -3.72
N ASP A 60 12.59 -4.78 -3.34
CA ASP A 60 12.12 -5.06 -1.98
C ASP A 60 10.61 -5.25 -2.03
N LEU A 61 10.18 -6.49 -2.04
CA LEU A 61 8.77 -6.82 -2.13
C LEU A 61 8.12 -7.02 -0.76
N THR A 62 8.77 -6.56 0.30
CA THR A 62 8.19 -6.67 1.65
C THR A 62 7.58 -5.36 2.12
N LYS A 63 7.91 -4.25 1.47
CA LYS A 63 7.40 -2.94 1.84
C LYS A 63 6.86 -2.24 0.62
N GLY A 64 5.84 -1.44 0.81
CA GLY A 64 5.25 -0.71 -0.28
C GLY A 64 4.63 0.60 0.16
N ARG A 65 4.12 1.34 -0.80
CA ARG A 65 3.49 2.61 -0.56
C ARG A 65 2.10 2.58 -1.16
N ILE A 66 1.10 2.93 -0.36
CA ILE A 66 -0.27 2.98 -0.86
C ILE A 66 -0.39 4.25 -1.70
N VAL A 67 -0.72 4.09 -2.97
CA VAL A 67 -0.81 5.22 -3.90
C VAL A 67 -2.23 5.48 -4.36
N HIS A 68 -3.16 4.57 -4.09
CA HIS A 68 -4.55 4.76 -4.48
C HIS A 68 -5.46 3.91 -3.59
N ARG A 69 -6.62 4.42 -3.26
CA ARG A 69 -7.60 3.69 -2.48
C ARG A 69 -8.89 3.58 -3.28
N TYR A 70 -9.44 2.39 -3.38
CA TYR A 70 -10.71 2.18 -4.05
C TYR A 70 -11.82 2.18 -3.01
N LYS A 71 -12.96 2.63 -3.39
CA LYS A 71 -14.12 2.59 -2.51
C LYS A 71 -14.91 1.32 -2.67
#